data_eefb39effe4b36700e46ac2fc68919bd
#
_entry.id   eefb39effe4b36700e46ac2fc68919bd
#
_cell.length_a   1.000
_cell.length_b   1.000
_cell.length_c   1.000
_cell.angle_alpha   90.00
_cell.angle_beta   90.00
_cell.angle_gamma   90.00
#
_symmetry.space_group_name_H-M   'P 1'
#
loop_
_entity.id
_entity.type
_entity.pdbx_description
1 polymer ?
#
loop_
_entity_poly.entity_id
_entity_poly.type
_entity_poly.pdbx_seq_one_letter_code
_entity_poly.pdbx_strand_id
1 'polypeptide(L)'
;MDKIKHLEVILKVSERCNINCTYCYVFNLGNEVAINSKPIISSEIINHLVEFFEQATTEYDIESIQVDFHGGEPLMMGKKRFIAACQKLISGNYNNTKLYLACQTNAILIDPDWIDIFSKYSISIGVSIDGPKHINDKHRLDTKGRSTYDNTIKGFKLLQNAWREGKLKDQPGILCVANPNVSGKDIYRHFVDELECTKFDFLIPDETHDTCIDPTHLSEFYCSALDEFFLDSNNDIYIRYFHTNIQSMLKSDFTPTMGVSKTSNDIIALTISSEGDVYIDDTLRGTNDDIFSVIGNIKKTKFRETLSSWQMEKYMQINSQLPSDCVNCIWKKTCSGGRHIQRYSKADNFNRKSVFCPSIKKILSRAASHLLESGVPEELIMDNLGIKS
;
A
#
# COMPACT_ATOMS: atom_id res chain seq x y z
N MET A 1 -12.45 23.08 -13.51
CA MET A 1 -11.59 21.90 -13.60
C MET A 1 -11.48 21.33 -12.21
N ASP A 2 -11.88 20.09 -12.02
CA ASP A 2 -11.82 19.48 -10.70
C ASP A 2 -10.34 19.27 -10.34
N LYS A 3 -9.98 19.60 -9.09
CA LYS A 3 -8.60 19.53 -8.61
C LYS A 3 -8.33 18.14 -8.05
N ILE A 4 -7.26 17.50 -8.52
CA ILE A 4 -6.75 16.24 -8.00
C ILE A 4 -5.35 16.48 -7.43
N LYS A 5 -5.17 16.35 -6.13
CA LYS A 5 -3.86 16.51 -5.51
C LYS A 5 -2.91 15.39 -5.89
N HIS A 6 -3.44 14.17 -5.98
CA HIS A 6 -2.62 13.01 -6.23
C HIS A 6 -3.38 11.93 -7.01
N LEU A 7 -2.77 11.45 -8.09
CA LEU A 7 -3.18 10.26 -8.83
C LEU A 7 -2.15 9.16 -8.61
N GLU A 8 -2.52 8.10 -7.91
CA GLU A 8 -1.69 6.91 -7.71
C GLU A 8 -2.13 5.82 -8.68
N VAL A 9 -1.17 5.24 -9.40
CA VAL A 9 -1.43 4.17 -10.35
C VAL A 9 -0.60 2.94 -10.01
N ILE A 10 -1.26 1.90 -9.55
CA ILE A 10 -0.66 0.58 -9.33
C ILE A 10 -0.60 -0.12 -10.68
N LEU A 11 0.56 -0.07 -11.34
CA LEU A 11 0.77 -0.59 -12.68
C LEU A 11 1.24 -2.05 -12.63
N LYS A 12 0.39 -2.99 -13.05
CA LYS A 12 0.72 -4.42 -13.11
C LYS A 12 1.59 -4.71 -14.33
N VAL A 13 2.91 -4.46 -14.19
CA VAL A 13 3.86 -4.67 -15.29
C VAL A 13 4.21 -6.13 -15.53
N SER A 14 3.98 -6.98 -14.53
CA SER A 14 4.11 -8.44 -14.62
C SER A 14 2.97 -9.12 -13.86
N GLU A 15 2.15 -9.88 -14.55
CA GLU A 15 1.09 -10.71 -13.94
C GLU A 15 1.63 -12.10 -13.56
N ARG A 16 2.92 -12.23 -13.34
CA ARG A 16 3.60 -13.46 -12.87
C ARG A 16 4.55 -13.12 -11.73
N CYS A 17 4.79 -14.10 -10.87
CA CYS A 17 5.69 -13.97 -9.72
C CYS A 17 6.65 -15.15 -9.66
N ASN A 18 7.87 -14.91 -9.18
CA ASN A 18 8.90 -15.92 -8.92
C ASN A 18 8.78 -16.58 -7.54
N ILE A 19 7.83 -16.08 -6.70
CA ILE A 19 7.49 -16.67 -5.40
C ILE A 19 5.98 -16.91 -5.30
N ASN A 20 5.55 -17.67 -4.28
CA ASN A 20 4.15 -18.00 -4.04
C ASN A 20 3.80 -17.77 -2.55
N CYS A 21 3.61 -16.50 -2.17
CA CYS A 21 3.22 -16.17 -0.79
C CYS A 21 1.81 -16.67 -0.50
N THR A 22 1.61 -17.38 0.61
CA THR A 22 0.32 -18.01 0.95
C THR A 22 -0.85 -17.04 1.10
N TYR A 23 -0.57 -15.80 1.52
CA TYR A 23 -1.56 -14.72 1.68
C TYR A 23 -1.69 -13.81 0.45
N CYS A 24 -1.05 -14.14 -0.68
CA CYS A 24 -1.00 -13.26 -1.83
C CYS A 24 -2.40 -12.99 -2.38
N TYR A 25 -2.87 -11.75 -2.26
CA TYR A 25 -4.19 -11.34 -2.76
C TYR A 25 -4.31 -11.39 -4.29
N VAL A 26 -3.16 -11.37 -5.01
CA VAL A 26 -3.14 -11.44 -6.48
C VAL A 26 -3.37 -12.88 -6.96
N PHE A 27 -2.84 -13.90 -6.25
CA PHE A 27 -2.84 -15.28 -6.74
C PHE A 27 -3.60 -16.27 -5.85
N ASN A 28 -3.74 -15.99 -4.55
CA ASN A 28 -4.18 -17.00 -3.58
C ASN A 28 -5.51 -16.67 -2.86
N LEU A 29 -6.19 -15.56 -3.22
CA LEU A 29 -7.51 -15.22 -2.68
C LEU A 29 -8.69 -15.49 -3.66
N GLY A 30 -8.50 -16.40 -4.62
CA GLY A 30 -9.56 -16.89 -5.50
C GLY A 30 -9.89 -16.00 -6.71
N ASN A 31 -9.14 -14.91 -6.93
CA ASN A 31 -9.29 -14.09 -8.13
C ASN A 31 -8.33 -14.55 -9.25
N GLU A 32 -8.84 -14.77 -10.45
CA GLU A 32 -8.07 -15.31 -11.57
C GLU A 32 -7.60 -14.25 -12.58
N VAL A 33 -7.86 -12.96 -12.36
CA VAL A 33 -7.54 -11.89 -13.32
C VAL A 33 -6.06 -11.95 -13.72
N ALA A 34 -5.14 -12.04 -12.76
CA ALA A 34 -3.71 -12.07 -13.05
C ALA A 34 -3.29 -13.34 -13.83
N ILE A 35 -3.90 -14.49 -13.53
CA ILE A 35 -3.59 -15.76 -14.20
C ILE A 35 -4.02 -15.73 -15.66
N ASN A 36 -5.18 -15.12 -15.93
CA ASN A 36 -5.77 -15.02 -17.25
C ASN A 36 -5.23 -13.86 -18.09
N SER A 37 -4.51 -12.89 -17.46
CA SER A 37 -3.91 -11.76 -18.15
C SER A 37 -2.57 -12.10 -18.82
N LYS A 38 -2.16 -11.27 -19.79
CA LYS A 38 -0.82 -11.37 -20.40
C LYS A 38 0.26 -11.29 -19.35
N PRO A 39 1.29 -12.16 -19.43
CA PRO A 39 2.32 -12.23 -18.39
C PRO A 39 3.07 -10.92 -18.13
N ILE A 40 3.33 -10.17 -19.20
CA ILE A 40 4.16 -8.95 -19.17
C ILE A 40 3.47 -7.86 -19.98
N ILE A 41 3.46 -6.66 -19.44
CA ILE A 41 2.95 -5.46 -20.11
C ILE A 41 3.73 -5.17 -21.40
N SER A 42 3.02 -4.77 -22.46
CA SER A 42 3.65 -4.41 -23.73
C SER A 42 4.04 -2.92 -23.77
N SER A 43 4.95 -2.57 -24.68
CA SER A 43 5.30 -1.16 -24.95
C SER A 43 4.11 -0.36 -25.49
N GLU A 44 3.19 -1.00 -26.19
CA GLU A 44 1.93 -0.42 -26.65
C GLU A 44 1.08 0.07 -25.48
N ILE A 45 0.91 -0.76 -24.45
CA ILE A 45 0.15 -0.38 -23.24
C ILE A 45 0.80 0.78 -22.51
N ILE A 46 2.15 0.79 -22.43
CA ILE A 46 2.88 1.94 -21.83
C ILE A 46 2.66 3.22 -22.64
N ASN A 47 2.60 3.15 -23.99
CA ASN A 47 2.27 4.31 -24.81
C ASN A 47 0.86 4.85 -24.50
N HIS A 48 -0.13 3.97 -24.47
CA HIS A 48 -1.49 4.37 -24.12
C HIS A 48 -1.61 4.88 -22.68
N LEU A 49 -0.81 4.39 -21.75
CA LEU A 49 -0.76 4.93 -20.39
C LEU A 49 -0.27 6.38 -20.37
N VAL A 50 0.75 6.71 -21.16
CA VAL A 50 1.22 8.08 -21.30
C VAL A 50 0.11 8.97 -21.89
N GLU A 51 -0.54 8.54 -22.98
CA GLU A 51 -1.67 9.25 -23.59
C GLU A 51 -2.82 9.46 -22.60
N PHE A 52 -3.12 8.44 -21.80
CA PHE A 52 -4.14 8.51 -20.75
C PHE A 52 -3.79 9.56 -19.68
N PHE A 53 -2.51 9.65 -19.27
CA PHE A 53 -2.07 10.68 -18.32
C PHE A 53 -2.04 12.08 -18.94
N GLU A 54 -1.59 12.23 -20.19
CA GLU A 54 -1.62 13.51 -20.91
C GLU A 54 -3.06 14.04 -21.01
N GLN A 55 -4.00 13.15 -21.32
CA GLN A 55 -5.42 13.51 -21.33
C GLN A 55 -5.93 13.88 -19.92
N ALA A 56 -5.61 13.09 -18.91
CA ALA A 56 -6.02 13.36 -17.53
C ALA A 56 -5.53 14.73 -17.05
N THR A 57 -4.26 15.07 -17.29
CA THR A 57 -3.66 16.36 -16.90
C THR A 57 -4.12 17.54 -17.73
N THR A 58 -4.75 17.29 -18.87
CA THR A 58 -5.42 18.33 -19.68
C THR A 58 -6.85 18.58 -19.17
N GLU A 59 -7.55 17.54 -18.73
CA GLU A 59 -8.94 17.63 -18.26
C GLU A 59 -9.05 18.04 -16.79
N TYR A 60 -8.04 17.72 -15.97
CA TYR A 60 -8.01 17.96 -14.52
C TYR A 60 -6.73 18.69 -14.11
N ASP A 61 -6.82 19.48 -13.04
CA ASP A 61 -5.65 20.08 -12.38
C ASP A 61 -5.02 19.06 -11.43
N ILE A 62 -4.09 18.25 -11.96
CA ILE A 62 -3.42 17.18 -11.20
C ILE A 62 -2.07 17.71 -10.71
N GLU A 63 -1.86 17.74 -9.38
CA GLU A 63 -0.58 18.20 -8.82
C GLU A 63 0.53 17.16 -8.97
N SER A 64 0.19 15.87 -8.82
CA SER A 64 1.17 14.78 -8.93
C SER A 64 0.55 13.46 -9.39
N ILE A 65 1.34 12.70 -10.15
CA ILE A 65 1.07 11.31 -10.54
C ILE A 65 2.17 10.44 -9.96
N GLN A 66 1.80 9.36 -9.29
CA GLN A 66 2.73 8.31 -8.90
C GLN A 66 2.41 7.03 -9.66
N VAL A 67 3.42 6.44 -10.27
CA VAL A 67 3.31 5.13 -10.93
C VAL A 67 4.10 4.12 -10.12
N ASP A 68 3.39 3.16 -9.53
CA ASP A 68 3.96 2.06 -8.78
C ASP A 68 4.13 0.85 -9.69
N PHE A 69 5.36 0.55 -10.09
CA PHE A 69 5.66 -0.71 -10.77
C PHE A 69 5.36 -1.87 -9.82
N HIS A 70 4.33 -2.63 -10.17
CA HIS A 70 3.75 -3.68 -9.35
C HIS A 70 3.38 -4.91 -10.20
N GLY A 71 2.62 -5.84 -9.63
CA GLY A 71 2.10 -7.03 -10.30
C GLY A 71 2.23 -8.24 -9.41
N GLY A 72 2.69 -9.37 -9.96
CA GLY A 72 3.25 -10.44 -9.17
C GLY A 72 4.63 -10.04 -8.67
N GLU A 73 5.63 -10.06 -9.57
CA GLU A 73 6.94 -9.46 -9.32
C GLU A 73 7.32 -8.56 -10.49
N PRO A 74 7.41 -7.23 -10.29
CA PRO A 74 7.63 -6.29 -11.38
C PRO A 74 8.97 -6.48 -12.10
N LEU A 75 10.02 -6.92 -11.41
CA LEU A 75 11.34 -7.10 -12.03
C LEU A 75 11.38 -8.27 -13.03
N MET A 76 10.37 -9.14 -13.02
CA MET A 76 10.21 -10.19 -14.04
C MET A 76 9.90 -9.64 -15.43
N MET A 77 9.49 -8.36 -15.57
CA MET A 77 9.38 -7.76 -16.90
C MET A 77 10.73 -7.59 -17.61
N GLY A 78 11.82 -7.65 -16.87
CA GLY A 78 13.19 -7.56 -17.35
C GLY A 78 13.68 -6.13 -17.60
N LYS A 79 14.98 -5.93 -17.42
CA LYS A 79 15.65 -4.61 -17.41
C LYS A 79 15.35 -3.76 -18.66
N LYS A 80 15.43 -4.36 -19.87
CA LYS A 80 15.19 -3.63 -21.12
C LYS A 80 13.79 -3.03 -21.19
N ARG A 81 12.75 -3.81 -20.83
CA ARG A 81 11.36 -3.31 -20.84
C ARG A 81 11.14 -2.30 -19.74
N PHE A 82 11.72 -2.51 -18.56
CA PHE A 82 11.64 -1.58 -17.44
C PHE A 82 12.24 -0.21 -17.81
N ILE A 83 13.44 -0.20 -18.38
CA ILE A 83 14.09 1.03 -18.89
C ILE A 83 13.21 1.73 -19.91
N ALA A 84 12.69 1.00 -20.90
CA ALA A 84 11.84 1.57 -21.94
C ALA A 84 10.54 2.16 -21.37
N ALA A 85 9.94 1.50 -20.36
CA ALA A 85 8.75 2.02 -19.67
C ALA A 85 9.06 3.31 -18.90
N CYS A 86 10.16 3.36 -18.13
CA CYS A 86 10.60 4.58 -17.45
C CYS A 86 10.84 5.73 -18.41
N GLN A 87 11.59 5.48 -19.51
CA GLN A 87 11.87 6.50 -20.53
C GLN A 87 10.58 7.05 -21.13
N LYS A 88 9.63 6.19 -21.48
CA LYS A 88 8.38 6.59 -22.09
C LYS A 88 7.52 7.40 -21.11
N LEU A 89 7.38 6.94 -19.87
CA LEU A 89 6.63 7.67 -18.84
C LEU A 89 7.21 9.06 -18.57
N ILE A 90 8.53 9.17 -18.47
CA ILE A 90 9.20 10.46 -18.22
C ILE A 90 9.10 11.40 -19.43
N SER A 91 8.99 10.88 -20.65
CA SER A 91 8.90 11.68 -21.87
C SER A 91 7.51 12.25 -22.15
N GLY A 92 6.47 11.86 -21.39
CA GLY A 92 5.12 12.38 -21.57
C GLY A 92 5.00 13.85 -21.17
N ASN A 93 4.05 14.55 -21.78
CA ASN A 93 3.74 15.94 -21.45
C ASN A 93 2.56 16.01 -20.48
N TYR A 94 2.85 16.16 -19.20
CA TYR A 94 1.84 16.18 -18.13
C TYR A 94 1.56 17.60 -17.60
N ASN A 95 1.74 18.62 -18.42
CA ASN A 95 1.62 20.01 -18.00
C ASN A 95 2.54 20.33 -16.79
N ASN A 96 1.98 20.84 -15.69
CA ASN A 96 2.72 21.14 -14.46
C ASN A 96 2.69 20.00 -13.43
N THR A 97 2.17 18.83 -13.79
CA THR A 97 2.04 17.67 -12.91
C THR A 97 3.40 17.02 -12.65
N LYS A 98 3.71 16.74 -11.39
CA LYS A 98 4.93 16.02 -11.01
C LYS A 98 4.73 14.52 -11.18
N LEU A 99 5.64 13.85 -11.88
CA LEU A 99 5.66 12.40 -12.01
C LEU A 99 6.63 11.78 -11.00
N TYR A 100 6.14 10.80 -10.24
CA TYR A 100 6.93 9.96 -9.33
C TYR A 100 6.86 8.50 -9.78
N LEU A 101 7.98 7.81 -9.68
CA LEU A 101 8.07 6.38 -9.98
C LEU A 101 8.47 5.62 -8.73
N ALA A 102 7.75 4.55 -8.45
CA ALA A 102 8.07 3.64 -7.35
C ALA A 102 7.99 2.19 -7.81
N CYS A 103 8.55 1.27 -7.03
CA CYS A 103 8.52 -0.15 -7.31
C CYS A 103 8.39 -0.94 -6.01
N GLN A 104 7.40 -1.84 -5.95
CA GLN A 104 7.24 -2.78 -4.86
C GLN A 104 7.70 -4.16 -5.30
N THR A 105 8.75 -4.71 -4.68
CA THR A 105 9.41 -5.95 -5.11
C THR A 105 9.68 -6.91 -3.95
N ASN A 106 9.82 -8.20 -4.26
CA ASN A 106 10.37 -9.18 -3.32
C ASN A 106 11.91 -9.18 -3.27
N ALA A 107 12.57 -8.32 -4.01
CA ALA A 107 14.01 -8.07 -4.09
C ALA A 107 14.90 -9.23 -4.53
N ILE A 108 14.37 -10.42 -4.84
CA ILE A 108 15.18 -11.61 -5.21
C ILE A 108 15.98 -11.38 -6.51
N LEU A 109 15.44 -10.59 -7.42
CA LEU A 109 16.04 -10.34 -8.73
C LEU A 109 16.98 -9.13 -8.76
N ILE A 110 17.18 -8.45 -7.62
CA ILE A 110 18.03 -7.25 -7.56
C ILE A 110 19.48 -7.62 -7.69
N ASP A 111 20.16 -6.94 -8.61
CA ASP A 111 21.59 -6.98 -8.87
C ASP A 111 22.14 -5.55 -9.13
N PRO A 112 23.45 -5.36 -9.32
CA PRO A 112 24.02 -4.03 -9.55
C PRO A 112 23.41 -3.25 -10.72
N ASP A 113 23.05 -3.92 -11.82
CA ASP A 113 22.41 -3.24 -12.96
C ASP A 113 21.02 -2.68 -12.58
N TRP A 114 20.27 -3.36 -11.72
CA TRP A 114 18.99 -2.85 -11.19
C TRP A 114 19.22 -1.61 -10.34
N ILE A 115 20.29 -1.56 -9.53
CA ILE A 115 20.65 -0.36 -8.76
C ILE A 115 20.89 0.82 -9.70
N ASP A 116 21.64 0.63 -10.78
CA ASP A 116 21.91 1.69 -11.77
C ASP A 116 20.63 2.18 -12.45
N ILE A 117 19.69 1.27 -12.73
CA ILE A 117 18.37 1.62 -13.30
C ILE A 117 17.57 2.46 -12.29
N PHE A 118 17.46 2.02 -11.04
CA PHE A 118 16.70 2.73 -10.01
C PHE A 118 17.29 4.11 -9.73
N SER A 119 18.62 4.21 -9.67
CA SER A 119 19.34 5.48 -9.55
C SER A 119 19.01 6.42 -10.69
N LYS A 120 19.18 5.95 -11.93
CA LYS A 120 18.99 6.73 -13.15
C LYS A 120 17.60 7.35 -13.27
N TYR A 121 16.56 6.61 -12.86
CA TYR A 121 15.16 7.03 -12.98
C TYR A 121 14.55 7.49 -11.65
N SER A 122 15.36 7.64 -10.60
CA SER A 122 14.94 8.09 -9.26
C SER A 122 13.75 7.29 -8.73
N ILE A 123 13.83 5.95 -8.80
CA ILE A 123 12.74 5.05 -8.39
C ILE A 123 12.80 4.84 -6.89
N SER A 124 11.70 5.13 -6.19
CA SER A 124 11.51 4.77 -4.78
C SER A 124 11.20 3.29 -4.64
N ILE A 125 11.89 2.57 -3.74
CA ILE A 125 11.79 1.11 -3.65
C ILE A 125 11.18 0.68 -2.32
N GLY A 126 10.12 -0.12 -2.42
CA GLY A 126 9.59 -0.91 -1.31
C GLY A 126 9.97 -2.38 -1.46
N VAL A 127 10.42 -3.01 -0.37
CA VAL A 127 10.77 -4.43 -0.34
C VAL A 127 9.84 -5.17 0.61
N SER A 128 9.30 -6.29 0.16
CA SER A 128 8.40 -7.11 0.98
C SER A 128 9.19 -8.10 1.83
N ILE A 129 9.20 -7.92 3.17
CA ILE A 129 9.86 -8.79 4.16
C ILE A 129 8.95 -8.90 5.38
N ASP A 130 8.64 -10.12 5.84
CA ASP A 130 7.70 -10.35 6.95
C ASP A 130 8.39 -10.59 8.30
N GLY A 131 9.70 -10.36 8.40
CA GLY A 131 10.48 -10.53 9.62
C GLY A 131 11.66 -11.48 9.48
N PRO A 132 12.18 -12.06 10.57
CA PRO A 132 13.27 -13.02 10.56
C PRO A 132 12.95 -14.25 9.69
N LYS A 133 13.97 -14.95 9.22
CA LYS A 133 13.83 -16.07 8.28
C LYS A 133 12.74 -17.07 8.66
N HIS A 134 12.69 -17.51 9.91
CA HIS A 134 11.72 -18.50 10.40
C HIS A 134 10.27 -18.00 10.39
N ILE A 135 10.06 -16.69 10.38
CA ILE A 135 8.73 -16.03 10.25
C ILE A 135 8.42 -15.81 8.78
N ASN A 136 9.35 -15.19 8.04
CA ASN A 136 9.21 -14.93 6.61
C ASN A 136 8.88 -16.21 5.83
N ASP A 137 9.55 -17.31 6.15
CA ASP A 137 9.41 -18.60 5.47
C ASP A 137 8.13 -19.36 5.83
N LYS A 138 7.28 -18.84 6.73
CA LYS A 138 5.92 -19.38 6.92
C LYS A 138 5.01 -19.08 5.72
N HIS A 139 5.28 -17.98 5.04
CA HIS A 139 4.40 -17.47 3.99
C HIS A 139 5.11 -17.20 2.66
N ARG A 140 6.34 -16.66 2.68
CA ARG A 140 7.05 -16.16 1.49
C ARG A 140 8.02 -17.20 0.93
N LEU A 141 7.45 -18.26 0.35
CA LEU A 141 8.19 -19.35 -0.27
C LEU A 141 8.21 -19.23 -1.80
N ASP A 142 9.16 -19.87 -2.44
CA ASP A 142 9.12 -20.02 -3.89
C ASP A 142 8.04 -21.02 -4.33
N THR A 143 7.85 -21.18 -5.64
CA THR A 143 6.84 -22.09 -6.22
C THR A 143 7.12 -23.58 -5.92
N LYS A 144 8.30 -23.89 -5.36
CA LYS A 144 8.71 -25.25 -4.93
C LYS A 144 8.72 -25.42 -3.41
N GLY A 145 8.20 -24.41 -2.66
CA GLY A 145 8.16 -24.44 -1.19
C GLY A 145 9.50 -24.18 -0.51
N ARG A 146 10.48 -23.59 -1.21
CA ARG A 146 11.81 -23.28 -0.64
C ARG A 146 11.84 -21.85 -0.12
N SER A 147 12.67 -21.62 0.92
CA SER A 147 12.93 -20.30 1.47
C SER A 147 13.38 -19.30 0.40
N THR A 148 12.85 -18.11 0.47
CA THR A 148 13.25 -16.98 -0.38
C THR A 148 14.02 -15.92 0.42
N TYR A 149 14.06 -16.05 1.74
CA TYR A 149 14.57 -15.05 2.66
C TYR A 149 15.99 -14.57 2.34
N ASP A 150 16.95 -15.51 2.23
CA ASP A 150 18.37 -15.13 2.05
C ASP A 150 18.59 -14.32 0.76
N ASN A 151 17.87 -14.67 -0.33
CA ASN A 151 17.94 -13.92 -1.58
C ASN A 151 17.26 -12.56 -1.46
N THR A 152 16.13 -12.46 -0.77
CA THR A 152 15.44 -11.19 -0.49
C THR A 152 16.36 -10.25 0.32
N ILE A 153 16.98 -10.75 1.39
CA ILE A 153 17.90 -9.96 2.23
C ILE A 153 19.14 -9.53 1.45
N LYS A 154 19.68 -10.39 0.59
CA LYS A 154 20.79 -10.02 -0.31
C LYS A 154 20.42 -8.82 -1.20
N GLY A 155 19.24 -8.86 -1.84
CA GLY A 155 18.74 -7.76 -2.66
C GLY A 155 18.48 -6.49 -1.85
N PHE A 156 17.87 -6.62 -0.67
CA PHE A 156 17.64 -5.51 0.24
C PHE A 156 18.94 -4.82 0.68
N LYS A 157 19.96 -5.59 1.06
CA LYS A 157 21.29 -5.05 1.44
C LYS A 157 21.98 -4.34 0.27
N LEU A 158 21.83 -4.80 -0.96
CA LEU A 158 22.33 -4.07 -2.14
C LEU A 158 21.67 -2.70 -2.27
N LEU A 159 20.35 -2.61 -2.08
CA LEU A 159 19.62 -1.34 -2.08
C LEU A 159 20.06 -0.41 -0.96
N GLN A 160 20.20 -0.92 0.27
CA GLN A 160 20.65 -0.13 1.41
C GLN A 160 22.06 0.44 1.21
N ASN A 161 22.99 -0.39 0.72
CA ASN A 161 24.34 0.06 0.43
C ASN A 161 24.36 1.15 -0.64
N ALA A 162 23.58 0.97 -1.72
CA ALA A 162 23.47 1.97 -2.77
C ALA A 162 22.88 3.30 -2.25
N TRP A 163 21.91 3.24 -1.33
CA TRP A 163 21.40 4.45 -0.69
C TRP A 163 22.44 5.11 0.22
N ARG A 164 23.15 4.35 1.05
CA ARG A 164 24.24 4.87 1.91
C ARG A 164 25.39 5.49 1.11
N GLU A 165 25.66 4.97 -0.08
CA GLU A 165 26.63 5.52 -1.04
C GLU A 165 26.09 6.73 -1.81
N GLY A 166 24.86 7.16 -1.58
CA GLY A 166 24.22 8.29 -2.27
C GLY A 166 23.80 8.00 -3.71
N LYS A 167 23.82 6.74 -4.16
CA LYS A 167 23.34 6.34 -5.49
C LYS A 167 21.81 6.36 -5.58
N LEU A 168 21.12 5.94 -4.55
CA LEU A 168 19.67 6.03 -4.47
C LEU A 168 19.25 7.26 -3.68
N LYS A 169 18.24 7.97 -4.18
CA LYS A 169 17.70 9.17 -3.55
C LYS A 169 17.01 8.85 -2.22
N ASP A 170 16.18 7.81 -2.22
CA ASP A 170 15.35 7.45 -1.08
C ASP A 170 15.87 6.16 -0.43
N GLN A 171 15.81 6.09 0.90
CA GLN A 171 16.05 4.86 1.62
C GLN A 171 15.04 3.79 1.18
N PRO A 172 15.48 2.56 0.86
CA PRO A 172 14.54 1.47 0.59
C PRO A 172 13.71 1.16 1.84
N GLY A 173 12.38 1.10 1.65
CA GLY A 173 11.46 0.77 2.74
C GLY A 173 11.11 -0.70 2.79
N ILE A 174 10.71 -1.20 3.98
CA ILE A 174 10.16 -2.56 4.13
C ILE A 174 8.64 -2.47 4.26
N LEU A 175 7.92 -3.34 3.53
CA LEU A 175 6.52 -3.64 3.78
C LEU A 175 6.39 -5.04 4.34
N CYS A 176 5.78 -5.15 5.53
CA CYS A 176 5.58 -6.39 6.27
C CYS A 176 4.08 -6.63 6.47
N VAL A 177 3.58 -7.77 6.04
CA VAL A 177 2.21 -8.18 6.41
C VAL A 177 2.24 -8.69 7.85
N ALA A 178 1.47 -8.03 8.72
CA ALA A 178 1.43 -8.39 10.14
C ALA A 178 0.88 -9.81 10.33
N ASN A 179 1.67 -10.66 10.98
CA ASN A 179 1.26 -12.02 11.33
C ASN A 179 0.78 -12.03 12.80
N PRO A 180 -0.50 -12.32 13.08
CA PRO A 180 -1.03 -12.27 14.44
C PRO A 180 -0.41 -13.32 15.40
N ASN A 181 0.27 -14.32 14.86
CA ASN A 181 0.88 -15.41 15.64
C ASN A 181 2.34 -15.17 16.01
N VAL A 182 2.84 -13.93 15.86
CA VAL A 182 4.22 -13.57 16.21
C VAL A 182 4.25 -12.26 16.97
N SER A 183 5.31 -12.05 17.74
CA SER A 183 5.53 -10.80 18.46
C SER A 183 5.91 -9.68 17.49
N GLY A 184 5.17 -8.57 17.48
CA GLY A 184 5.52 -7.39 16.70
C GLY A 184 6.81 -6.74 17.18
N LYS A 185 7.14 -6.86 18.48
CA LYS A 185 8.44 -6.48 19.04
C LYS A 185 9.58 -7.18 18.33
N ASP A 186 9.50 -8.52 18.13
CA ASP A 186 10.59 -9.27 17.51
C ASP A 186 10.78 -8.87 16.04
N ILE A 187 9.68 -8.57 15.34
CA ILE A 187 9.73 -8.07 13.96
C ILE A 187 10.33 -6.66 13.91
N TYR A 188 9.90 -5.79 14.81
CA TYR A 188 10.45 -4.43 14.94
C TYR A 188 11.96 -4.46 15.17
N ARG A 189 12.42 -5.23 16.16
CA ARG A 189 13.85 -5.35 16.50
C ARG A 189 14.64 -5.97 15.34
N HIS A 190 14.10 -6.97 14.67
CA HIS A 190 14.73 -7.53 13.49
C HIS A 190 14.96 -6.46 12.39
N PHE A 191 13.96 -5.60 12.13
CA PHE A 191 14.10 -4.56 11.11
C PHE A 191 15.08 -3.46 11.53
N VAL A 192 15.01 -3.01 12.78
CA VAL A 192 15.83 -1.92 13.28
C VAL A 192 17.27 -2.38 13.59
N ASP A 193 17.43 -3.46 14.36
CA ASP A 193 18.74 -3.85 14.91
C ASP A 193 19.54 -4.73 13.94
N GLU A 194 18.87 -5.69 13.23
CA GLU A 194 19.59 -6.63 12.36
C GLU A 194 19.63 -6.17 10.90
N LEU A 195 18.55 -5.54 10.40
CA LEU A 195 18.51 -5.02 9.05
C LEU A 195 18.86 -3.53 8.97
N GLU A 196 19.05 -2.84 10.09
CA GLU A 196 19.37 -1.41 10.15
C GLU A 196 18.43 -0.56 9.28
N CYS A 197 17.13 -0.91 9.29
CA CYS A 197 16.11 -0.26 8.50
C CYS A 197 15.29 0.68 9.36
N THR A 198 15.27 1.97 9.02
CA THR A 198 14.49 2.98 9.74
C THR A 198 13.18 3.33 9.03
N LYS A 199 12.93 2.82 7.81
CA LYS A 199 11.71 3.09 7.05
C LYS A 199 10.98 1.79 6.73
N PHE A 200 9.91 1.51 7.44
CA PHE A 200 9.09 0.31 7.21
C PHE A 200 7.62 0.54 7.56
N ASP A 201 6.77 -0.39 7.18
CA ASP A 201 5.37 -0.36 7.54
C ASP A 201 4.83 -1.76 7.81
N PHE A 202 3.84 -1.82 8.71
CA PHE A 202 3.09 -3.03 9.00
C PHE A 202 1.73 -2.95 8.33
N LEU A 203 1.47 -3.90 7.44
CA LEU A 203 0.20 -3.99 6.72
C LEU A 203 -0.77 -4.89 7.48
N ILE A 204 -1.95 -4.38 7.78
CA ILE A 204 -3.04 -5.21 8.28
C ILE A 204 -3.46 -6.17 7.16
N PRO A 205 -3.63 -7.48 7.44
CA PRO A 205 -4.04 -8.46 6.44
C PRO A 205 -5.30 -8.06 5.65
N ASP A 206 -5.35 -8.46 4.38
CA ASP A 206 -6.50 -8.23 3.52
C ASP A 206 -7.56 -9.33 3.74
N GLU A 207 -8.24 -9.27 4.88
CA GLU A 207 -9.30 -10.19 5.26
C GLU A 207 -10.65 -9.47 5.29
N THR A 208 -11.69 -10.22 5.01
CA THR A 208 -13.10 -9.80 5.06
C THR A 208 -13.79 -10.37 6.28
N HIS A 209 -15.03 -9.96 6.54
CA HIS A 209 -15.86 -10.61 7.57
C HIS A 209 -16.18 -12.09 7.26
N ASP A 210 -16.04 -12.49 5.99
CA ASP A 210 -16.31 -13.88 5.58
C ASP A 210 -15.06 -14.77 5.69
N THR A 211 -13.85 -14.19 5.78
CA THR A 211 -12.58 -14.93 5.78
C THR A 211 -11.80 -14.86 7.09
N CYS A 212 -12.00 -13.80 7.87
CA CYS A 212 -11.29 -13.60 9.13
C CYS A 212 -11.77 -14.58 10.22
N ILE A 213 -10.83 -15.31 10.80
CA ILE A 213 -11.11 -16.30 11.85
C ILE A 213 -11.06 -15.64 13.23
N ASP A 214 -10.03 -14.83 13.50
CA ASP A 214 -9.84 -14.17 14.80
C ASP A 214 -9.34 -12.72 14.65
N PRO A 215 -10.26 -11.74 14.79
CA PRO A 215 -9.92 -10.33 14.64
C PRO A 215 -9.18 -9.73 15.85
N THR A 216 -9.00 -10.48 16.94
CA THR A 216 -8.45 -9.94 18.20
C THR A 216 -6.94 -10.10 18.33
N HIS A 217 -6.35 -11.13 17.77
CA HIS A 217 -4.92 -11.46 17.88
C HIS A 217 -4.01 -10.39 17.27
N LEU A 218 -4.49 -9.67 16.24
CA LEU A 218 -3.69 -8.64 15.56
C LEU A 218 -3.24 -7.51 16.51
N SER A 219 -4.00 -7.26 17.57
CA SER A 219 -3.67 -6.22 18.55
C SER A 219 -2.35 -6.47 19.30
N GLU A 220 -2.00 -7.72 19.58
CA GLU A 220 -0.77 -8.05 20.30
C GLU A 220 0.46 -7.74 19.46
N PHE A 221 0.41 -8.09 18.17
CA PHE A 221 1.45 -7.73 17.22
C PHE A 221 1.69 -6.21 17.21
N TYR A 222 0.64 -5.44 16.94
CA TYR A 222 0.78 -3.99 16.79
C TYR A 222 1.11 -3.28 18.09
N CYS A 223 0.51 -3.68 19.23
CA CYS A 223 0.80 -3.05 20.51
C CYS A 223 2.25 -3.31 20.93
N SER A 224 2.77 -4.54 20.79
CA SER A 224 4.16 -4.83 21.15
C SER A 224 5.17 -4.12 20.24
N ALA A 225 4.87 -3.97 18.94
CA ALA A 225 5.71 -3.18 18.04
C ALA A 225 5.65 -1.67 18.34
N LEU A 226 4.47 -1.17 18.72
CA LEU A 226 4.26 0.23 19.11
C LEU A 226 4.98 0.57 20.41
N ASP A 227 4.97 -0.34 21.38
CA ASP A 227 5.71 -0.18 22.63
C ASP A 227 7.22 -0.04 22.37
N GLU A 228 7.78 -0.89 21.50
CA GLU A 228 9.19 -0.75 21.10
C GLU A 228 9.46 0.56 20.34
N PHE A 229 8.54 0.99 19.48
CA PHE A 229 8.67 2.26 18.77
C PHE A 229 8.75 3.47 19.72
N PHE A 230 7.94 3.49 20.78
CA PHE A 230 7.97 4.57 21.78
C PHE A 230 9.18 4.49 22.74
N LEU A 231 9.74 3.30 22.95
CA LEU A 231 10.94 3.08 23.75
C LEU A 231 12.23 3.36 22.98
N ASP A 232 12.18 3.37 21.65
CA ASP A 232 13.36 3.57 20.83
C ASP A 232 13.82 5.05 20.86
N SER A 233 15.09 5.27 21.05
CA SER A 233 15.70 6.62 21.04
C SER A 233 15.99 7.14 19.63
N ASN A 234 15.87 6.30 18.60
CA ASN A 234 16.12 6.68 17.22
C ASN A 234 14.91 7.38 16.60
N ASN A 235 14.94 8.69 16.53
CA ASN A 235 13.88 9.52 15.98
C ASN A 235 13.74 9.42 14.43
N ASP A 236 14.69 8.77 13.75
CA ASP A 236 14.65 8.60 12.29
C ASP A 236 13.75 7.41 11.88
N ILE A 237 13.28 6.60 12.85
CA ILE A 237 12.40 5.48 12.57
C ILE A 237 11.04 5.99 12.12
N TYR A 238 10.66 5.62 10.91
CA TYR A 238 9.39 5.96 10.31
C TYR A 238 8.56 4.71 10.00
N ILE A 239 7.46 4.53 10.73
CA ILE A 239 6.46 3.49 10.50
C ILE A 239 5.16 4.19 10.11
N ARG A 240 4.78 4.12 8.84
CA ARG A 240 3.64 4.89 8.30
C ARG A 240 2.36 4.67 9.10
N TYR A 241 2.02 3.44 9.44
CA TYR A 241 0.83 3.12 10.22
C TYR A 241 0.82 3.83 11.59
N PHE A 242 1.94 3.81 12.31
CA PHE A 242 2.04 4.47 13.63
C PHE A 242 2.01 5.99 13.49
N HIS A 243 2.82 6.53 12.59
CA HIS A 243 2.86 7.98 12.35
C HIS A 243 1.50 8.54 11.95
N THR A 244 0.79 7.87 11.03
CA THR A 244 -0.54 8.30 10.60
C THR A 244 -1.52 8.35 11.75
N ASN A 245 -1.57 7.32 12.60
CA ASN A 245 -2.47 7.28 13.75
C ASN A 245 -2.09 8.32 14.82
N ILE A 246 -0.80 8.47 15.12
CA ILE A 246 -0.29 9.46 16.07
C ILE A 246 -0.60 10.88 15.57
N GLN A 247 -0.31 11.21 14.32
CA GLN A 247 -0.57 12.54 13.76
C GLN A 247 -2.06 12.89 13.78
N SER A 248 -2.94 11.91 13.58
CA SER A 248 -4.39 12.14 13.65
C SER A 248 -4.90 12.51 15.05
N MET A 249 -4.13 12.15 16.10
CA MET A 249 -4.41 12.52 17.48
C MET A 249 -3.78 13.84 17.88
N LEU A 250 -2.73 14.30 17.17
CA LEU A 250 -1.98 15.51 17.47
C LEU A 250 -2.38 16.73 16.63
N LYS A 251 -3.01 16.53 15.46
CA LYS A 251 -3.34 17.61 14.51
C LYS A 251 -4.79 17.52 14.07
N SER A 252 -5.53 18.65 14.24
CA SER A 252 -6.95 18.73 13.93
C SER A 252 -7.27 18.64 12.43
N ASP A 253 -6.36 19.08 11.56
CA ASP A 253 -6.48 19.11 10.11
C ASP A 253 -5.88 17.90 9.42
N PHE A 254 -5.36 16.93 10.18
CA PHE A 254 -4.77 15.73 9.65
C PHE A 254 -5.85 14.75 9.19
N THR A 255 -5.85 14.42 7.91
CA THR A 255 -6.70 13.37 7.36
C THR A 255 -5.91 12.07 7.32
N PRO A 256 -6.25 11.06 8.15
CA PRO A 256 -5.54 9.79 8.15
C PRO A 256 -5.71 9.09 6.80
N THR A 257 -4.60 8.80 6.15
CA THR A 257 -4.56 7.85 5.04
C THR A 257 -4.15 6.50 5.61
N MET A 258 -5.13 5.73 6.07
CA MET A 258 -4.87 4.38 6.59
C MET A 258 -4.50 3.44 5.45
N GLY A 259 -3.20 3.34 5.16
CA GLY A 259 -2.61 2.44 4.16
C GLY A 259 -3.19 2.63 2.76
N VAL A 260 -2.39 2.40 1.75
CA VAL A 260 -2.68 2.52 0.33
C VAL A 260 -3.99 3.23 0.00
N SER A 261 -3.82 4.48 -0.41
CA SER A 261 -4.78 5.29 -1.16
C SER A 261 -6.24 5.13 -0.77
N LYS A 262 -6.69 5.86 0.25
CA LYS A 262 -8.09 6.24 0.26
C LYS A 262 -8.30 7.19 -0.91
N THR A 263 -8.90 6.69 -1.97
CA THR A 263 -9.49 7.56 -2.97
C THR A 263 -10.43 8.53 -2.25
N SER A 264 -10.14 9.80 -2.33
CA SER A 264 -10.97 10.90 -1.86
C SER A 264 -11.30 11.79 -3.06
N ASN A 265 -12.05 12.85 -2.88
CA ASN A 265 -12.36 13.76 -4.00
C ASN A 265 -11.11 14.36 -4.66
N ASP A 266 -9.99 14.39 -3.93
CA ASP A 266 -8.72 14.98 -4.37
C ASP A 266 -7.55 14.00 -4.45
N ILE A 267 -7.76 12.71 -4.09
CA ILE A 267 -6.77 11.63 -4.22
C ILE A 267 -7.42 10.45 -4.92
N ILE A 268 -6.92 10.09 -6.08
CA ILE A 268 -7.44 8.99 -6.90
C ILE A 268 -6.39 7.88 -6.95
N ALA A 269 -6.82 6.65 -6.69
CA ALA A 269 -6.01 5.46 -6.88
C ALA A 269 -6.66 4.54 -7.90
N LEU A 270 -5.86 4.08 -8.86
CA LEU A 270 -6.28 3.16 -9.91
C LEU A 270 -5.29 2.00 -10.00
N THR A 271 -5.80 0.83 -10.37
CA THR A 271 -4.97 -0.30 -10.78
C THR A 271 -5.10 -0.49 -12.28
N ILE A 272 -3.96 -0.62 -12.97
CA ILE A 272 -3.92 -0.87 -14.41
C ILE A 272 -3.22 -2.20 -14.67
N SER A 273 -3.92 -3.12 -15.36
CA SER A 273 -3.43 -4.45 -15.71
C SER A 273 -2.39 -4.41 -16.83
N SER A 274 -1.70 -5.52 -17.06
CA SER A 274 -0.77 -5.69 -18.20
C SER A 274 -1.43 -5.57 -19.58
N GLU A 275 -2.76 -5.61 -19.64
CA GLU A 275 -3.56 -5.44 -20.87
C GLU A 275 -4.21 -4.06 -21.00
N GLY A 276 -3.97 -3.18 -20.01
CA GLY A 276 -4.49 -1.83 -19.98
C GLY A 276 -5.88 -1.70 -19.37
N ASP A 277 -6.43 -2.77 -18.80
CA ASP A 277 -7.70 -2.70 -18.09
C ASP A 277 -7.52 -1.93 -16.78
N VAL A 278 -8.46 -1.04 -16.50
CA VAL A 278 -8.47 -0.18 -15.33
C VAL A 278 -9.42 -0.74 -14.28
N TYR A 279 -8.95 -0.78 -13.04
CA TYR A 279 -9.71 -1.19 -11.86
C TYR A 279 -9.56 -0.11 -10.78
N ILE A 280 -10.44 -0.13 -9.80
CA ILE A 280 -10.31 0.64 -8.57
C ILE A 280 -9.26 -0.01 -7.64
N ASP A 281 -9.39 0.15 -6.34
CA ASP A 281 -8.53 -0.41 -5.30
C ASP A 281 -8.23 -1.91 -5.50
N ASP A 282 -6.96 -2.25 -5.71
CA ASP A 282 -6.49 -3.60 -6.01
C ASP A 282 -6.75 -4.62 -4.88
N THR A 283 -6.86 -4.14 -3.64
CA THR A 283 -7.13 -4.99 -2.47
C THR A 283 -8.54 -5.61 -2.51
N LEU A 284 -9.47 -4.97 -3.23
CA LEU A 284 -10.84 -5.49 -3.40
C LEU A 284 -10.93 -6.74 -4.27
N ARG A 285 -9.84 -7.19 -4.90
CA ARG A 285 -9.78 -8.51 -5.57
C ARG A 285 -10.29 -9.64 -4.67
N GLY A 286 -9.95 -9.58 -3.38
CA GLY A 286 -10.32 -10.61 -2.42
C GLY A 286 -11.80 -10.68 -2.06
N THR A 287 -12.63 -9.70 -2.49
CA THR A 287 -14.07 -9.72 -2.21
C THR A 287 -14.85 -10.64 -3.14
N ASN A 288 -14.35 -10.87 -4.36
CA ASN A 288 -15.12 -11.47 -5.47
C ASN A 288 -16.45 -10.75 -5.73
N ASP A 289 -16.53 -9.45 -5.43
CA ASP A 289 -17.68 -8.58 -5.67
C ASP A 289 -17.52 -7.85 -7.01
N ASP A 290 -18.62 -7.54 -7.68
CA ASP A 290 -18.64 -6.84 -8.97
C ASP A 290 -18.02 -5.44 -8.90
N ILE A 291 -17.84 -4.88 -7.71
CA ILE A 291 -17.12 -3.61 -7.53
C ILE A 291 -15.68 -3.71 -8.02
N PHE A 292 -15.05 -4.89 -7.90
CA PHE A 292 -13.75 -5.19 -8.48
C PHE A 292 -13.90 -5.78 -9.89
N SER A 293 -14.45 -5.01 -10.79
CA SER A 293 -14.52 -5.34 -12.23
C SER A 293 -13.86 -4.23 -13.06
N VAL A 294 -13.68 -4.49 -14.34
CA VAL A 294 -13.07 -3.54 -15.27
C VAL A 294 -13.94 -2.28 -15.38
N ILE A 295 -13.36 -1.12 -15.05
CA ILE A 295 -14.03 0.19 -15.16
C ILE A 295 -13.68 0.94 -16.44
N GLY A 296 -12.77 0.40 -17.23
CA GLY A 296 -12.32 0.94 -18.51
C GLY A 296 -11.08 0.22 -19.00
N ASN A 297 -10.62 0.60 -20.18
CA ASN A 297 -9.32 0.16 -20.73
C ASN A 297 -8.64 1.37 -21.35
N ILE A 298 -7.40 1.66 -20.95
CA ILE A 298 -6.65 2.87 -21.33
C ILE A 298 -6.45 3.05 -22.84
N LYS A 299 -6.69 2.00 -23.66
CA LYS A 299 -6.69 2.09 -25.13
C LYS A 299 -7.95 2.71 -25.71
N LYS A 300 -9.06 2.73 -24.94
CA LYS A 300 -10.39 3.06 -25.46
C LYS A 300 -11.15 4.04 -24.58
N THR A 301 -10.92 3.99 -23.26
CA THR A 301 -11.69 4.73 -22.24
C THR A 301 -10.90 5.95 -21.80
N LYS A 302 -11.55 7.09 -21.79
CA LYS A 302 -10.97 8.34 -21.29
C LYS A 302 -10.91 8.35 -19.76
N PHE A 303 -9.97 9.11 -19.20
CA PHE A 303 -9.82 9.26 -17.74
C PHE A 303 -11.13 9.67 -17.07
N ARG A 304 -11.84 10.67 -17.62
CA ARG A 304 -13.14 11.11 -17.12
C ARG A 304 -14.18 9.99 -17.10
N GLU A 305 -14.23 9.17 -18.14
CA GLU A 305 -15.19 8.06 -18.23
C GLU A 305 -14.88 7.00 -17.17
N THR A 306 -13.59 6.76 -16.90
CA THR A 306 -13.13 5.88 -15.81
C THR A 306 -13.64 6.39 -14.45
N LEU A 307 -13.51 7.69 -14.17
CA LEU A 307 -14.00 8.29 -12.93
C LEU A 307 -15.52 8.30 -12.80
N SER A 308 -16.25 8.29 -13.91
CA SER A 308 -17.73 8.25 -13.95
C SER A 308 -18.30 6.83 -13.99
N SER A 309 -17.48 5.80 -13.79
CA SER A 309 -17.97 4.41 -13.71
C SER A 309 -18.78 4.19 -12.43
N TRP A 310 -19.79 3.31 -12.48
CA TRP A 310 -20.61 3.02 -11.31
C TRP A 310 -19.79 2.44 -10.14
N GLN A 311 -18.73 1.69 -10.46
CA GLN A 311 -17.81 1.14 -9.45
C GLN A 311 -17.05 2.27 -8.72
N MET A 312 -16.55 3.25 -9.47
CA MET A 312 -15.88 4.42 -8.89
C MET A 312 -16.85 5.24 -8.06
N GLU A 313 -18.06 5.51 -8.55
CA GLU A 313 -19.10 6.22 -7.79
C GLU A 313 -19.44 5.49 -6.49
N LYS A 314 -19.67 4.16 -6.57
CA LYS A 314 -19.90 3.33 -5.38
C LYS A 314 -18.72 3.35 -4.42
N TYR A 315 -17.50 3.26 -4.93
CA TYR A 315 -16.28 3.33 -4.12
C TYR A 315 -16.14 4.67 -3.40
N MET A 316 -16.39 5.79 -4.09
CA MET A 316 -16.39 7.12 -3.51
C MET A 316 -17.49 7.29 -2.45
N GLN A 317 -18.66 6.73 -2.68
CA GLN A 317 -19.75 6.70 -1.71
C GLN A 317 -19.34 5.93 -0.43
N ILE A 318 -18.74 4.74 -0.58
CA ILE A 318 -18.23 3.94 0.55
C ILE A 318 -17.17 4.71 1.33
N ASN A 319 -16.32 5.47 0.64
CA ASN A 319 -15.29 6.32 1.24
C ASN A 319 -15.86 7.47 2.08
N SER A 320 -16.87 8.14 1.54
CA SER A 320 -17.49 9.32 2.17
C SER A 320 -18.40 8.98 3.35
N GLN A 321 -18.86 7.72 3.42
CA GLN A 321 -19.82 7.29 4.44
C GLN A 321 -19.17 6.36 5.47
N LEU A 322 -19.31 6.75 6.74
CA LEU A 322 -18.95 5.85 7.84
C LEU A 322 -19.97 4.70 7.94
N PRO A 323 -19.51 3.48 8.21
CA PRO A 323 -20.42 2.40 8.61
C PRO A 323 -21.29 2.82 9.80
N SER A 324 -22.52 2.32 9.86
CA SER A 324 -23.46 2.61 10.96
C SER A 324 -22.87 2.38 12.34
N ASP A 325 -22.10 1.29 12.50
CA ASP A 325 -21.39 0.94 13.73
C ASP A 325 -20.30 1.96 14.15
N CYS A 326 -19.87 2.82 13.24
CA CYS A 326 -18.75 3.75 13.46
C CYS A 326 -19.17 5.19 13.74
N VAL A 327 -20.47 5.54 13.55
CA VAL A 327 -20.97 6.92 13.66
C VAL A 327 -20.70 7.51 15.06
N ASN A 328 -20.89 6.73 16.11
CA ASN A 328 -20.70 7.14 17.51
C ASN A 328 -19.35 6.68 18.10
N CYS A 329 -18.43 6.19 17.28
CA CYS A 329 -17.13 5.71 17.74
C CYS A 329 -16.19 6.90 18.01
N ILE A 330 -15.51 6.92 19.17
CA ILE A 330 -14.53 7.96 19.51
C ILE A 330 -13.35 7.98 18.51
N TRP A 331 -12.99 6.83 17.93
CA TRP A 331 -11.91 6.68 16.97
C TRP A 331 -12.31 6.95 15.52
N LYS A 332 -13.53 7.43 15.24
CA LYS A 332 -14.03 7.59 13.87
C LYS A 332 -13.18 8.51 13.00
N LYS A 333 -12.59 9.58 13.57
CA LYS A 333 -11.72 10.50 12.84
C LYS A 333 -10.38 9.85 12.46
N THR A 334 -9.83 9.01 13.32
CA THR A 334 -8.56 8.32 13.09
C THR A 334 -8.73 7.07 12.24
N CYS A 335 -9.69 6.19 12.60
CA CYS A 335 -9.88 4.89 11.96
C CYS A 335 -10.72 4.96 10.67
N SER A 336 -11.69 5.88 10.59
CA SER A 336 -12.64 6.04 9.47
C SER A 336 -13.33 4.74 9.03
N GLY A 337 -13.54 3.79 9.97
CA GLY A 337 -14.16 2.48 9.71
C GLY A 337 -13.21 1.40 9.20
N GLY A 338 -11.91 1.71 9.03
CA GLY A 338 -10.90 0.79 8.50
C GLY A 338 -10.84 0.75 6.97
N ARG A 339 -10.00 -0.13 6.42
CA ARG A 339 -9.86 -0.34 4.97
C ARG A 339 -11.12 -1.00 4.40
N HIS A 340 -11.45 -0.73 3.13
CA HIS A 340 -12.68 -1.22 2.50
C HIS A 340 -12.76 -2.74 2.47
N ILE A 341 -11.68 -3.42 2.11
CA ILE A 341 -11.63 -4.89 2.12
C ILE A 341 -12.03 -5.46 3.49
N GLN A 342 -11.61 -4.82 4.59
CA GLN A 342 -11.89 -5.27 5.95
C GLN A 342 -13.32 -4.97 6.41
N ARG A 343 -14.04 -4.10 5.69
CA ARG A 343 -15.46 -3.77 5.92
C ARG A 343 -16.41 -4.69 5.19
N TYR A 344 -15.89 -5.41 4.19
CA TYR A 344 -16.71 -6.23 3.30
C TYR A 344 -17.25 -7.49 3.98
N SER A 345 -18.53 -7.79 3.69
CA SER A 345 -19.14 -9.08 3.87
C SER A 345 -20.14 -9.33 2.74
N LYS A 346 -20.36 -10.60 2.35
CA LYS A 346 -21.37 -10.96 1.35
C LYS A 346 -22.78 -10.55 1.77
N ALA A 347 -23.07 -10.51 3.08
CA ALA A 347 -24.38 -10.19 3.62
C ALA A 347 -24.67 -8.67 3.61
N ASP A 348 -23.70 -7.83 3.96
CA ASP A 348 -23.89 -6.40 4.24
C ASP A 348 -23.05 -5.50 3.33
N ASN A 349 -22.36 -6.06 2.34
CA ASN A 349 -21.39 -5.36 1.50
C ASN A 349 -20.35 -4.62 2.36
N PHE A 350 -20.23 -3.29 2.22
CA PHE A 350 -19.24 -2.46 2.90
C PHE A 350 -19.80 -1.66 4.09
N ASN A 351 -21.04 -1.88 4.50
CA ASN A 351 -21.69 -1.13 5.59
C ASN A 351 -21.42 -1.76 6.97
N ARG A 352 -20.19 -2.25 7.19
CA ARG A 352 -19.75 -2.76 8.47
C ARG A 352 -18.46 -2.05 8.91
N LYS A 353 -18.19 -1.99 10.22
CA LYS A 353 -16.87 -1.65 10.72
C LYS A 353 -15.83 -2.65 10.23
N SER A 354 -14.55 -2.28 10.20
CA SER A 354 -13.47 -3.23 9.92
C SER A 354 -13.64 -4.51 10.74
N VAL A 355 -13.41 -5.66 10.13
CA VAL A 355 -13.36 -6.96 10.84
C VAL A 355 -12.33 -6.91 11.98
N PHE A 356 -11.24 -6.16 11.83
CA PHE A 356 -10.22 -5.94 12.86
C PHE A 356 -10.55 -4.80 13.84
N CYS A 357 -11.80 -4.31 13.88
CA CYS A 357 -12.19 -3.21 14.76
C CYS A 357 -11.78 -3.41 16.24
N PRO A 358 -11.88 -4.61 16.85
CA PRO A 358 -11.41 -4.83 18.22
C PRO A 358 -9.91 -4.57 18.37
N SER A 359 -9.09 -5.08 17.45
CA SER A 359 -7.65 -4.87 17.42
C SER A 359 -7.30 -3.41 17.18
N ILE A 360 -7.92 -2.75 16.18
CA ILE A 360 -7.68 -1.34 15.86
C ILE A 360 -7.96 -0.44 17.07
N LYS A 361 -9.07 -0.65 17.76
CA LYS A 361 -9.40 0.11 18.99
C LYS A 361 -8.32 -0.04 20.05
N LYS A 362 -7.82 -1.26 20.29
CA LYS A 362 -6.76 -1.52 21.27
C LYS A 362 -5.45 -0.84 20.89
N ILE A 363 -5.07 -0.90 19.61
CA ILE A 363 -3.88 -0.22 19.08
C ILE A 363 -3.98 1.30 19.27
N LEU A 364 -5.11 1.90 18.89
CA LEU A 364 -5.32 3.35 19.03
C LEU A 364 -5.34 3.78 20.49
N SER A 365 -5.94 2.99 21.38
CA SER A 365 -5.92 3.26 22.83
C SER A 365 -4.49 3.18 23.38
N ARG A 366 -3.68 2.19 22.94
CA ARG A 366 -2.27 2.08 23.33
C ARG A 366 -1.43 3.26 22.85
N ALA A 367 -1.65 3.72 21.60
CA ALA A 367 -1.00 4.91 21.08
C ALA A 367 -1.36 6.16 21.88
N ALA A 368 -2.64 6.35 22.22
CA ALA A 368 -3.06 7.47 23.07
C ALA A 368 -2.42 7.40 24.47
N SER A 369 -2.33 6.21 25.08
CA SER A 369 -1.65 6.03 26.38
C SER A 369 -0.20 6.48 26.32
N HIS A 370 0.56 6.05 25.29
CA HIS A 370 1.95 6.49 25.14
C HIS A 370 2.08 8.00 24.92
N LEU A 371 1.15 8.63 24.21
CA LEU A 371 1.16 10.09 24.04
C LEU A 371 0.94 10.81 25.37
N LEU A 372 -0.01 10.35 26.19
CA LEU A 372 -0.27 10.90 27.52
C LEU A 372 0.93 10.69 28.46
N GLU A 373 1.53 9.50 28.47
CA GLU A 373 2.74 9.17 29.24
C GLU A 373 3.93 10.03 28.81
N SER A 374 3.98 10.46 27.55
CA SER A 374 4.98 11.37 27.00
C SER A 374 4.67 12.86 27.25
N GLY A 375 3.62 13.17 28.00
CA GLY A 375 3.25 14.53 28.41
C GLY A 375 2.38 15.30 27.41
N VAL A 376 1.80 14.63 26.42
CA VAL A 376 0.81 15.27 25.53
C VAL A 376 -0.47 15.55 26.32
N PRO A 377 -1.01 16.81 26.31
CA PRO A 377 -2.24 17.12 27.04
C PRO A 377 -3.44 16.29 26.58
N GLU A 378 -4.20 15.78 27.52
CA GLU A 378 -5.41 14.98 27.23
C GLU A 378 -6.43 15.78 26.41
N GLU A 379 -6.62 17.07 26.72
CA GLU A 379 -7.53 17.94 26.02
C GLU A 379 -7.18 18.04 24.50
N LEU A 380 -5.89 18.08 24.17
CA LEU A 380 -5.45 18.12 22.76
C LEU A 380 -5.88 16.86 22.00
N ILE A 381 -5.70 15.70 22.62
CA ILE A 381 -6.09 14.42 22.02
C ILE A 381 -7.62 14.36 21.87
N MET A 382 -8.37 14.73 22.91
CA MET A 382 -9.83 14.73 22.91
C MET A 382 -10.40 15.67 21.83
N ASP A 383 -9.88 16.89 21.73
CA ASP A 383 -10.32 17.88 20.73
C ASP A 383 -10.08 17.35 19.30
N ASN A 384 -8.90 16.79 19.04
CA ASN A 384 -8.58 16.24 17.72
C ASN A 384 -9.43 15.03 17.36
N LEU A 385 -9.77 14.20 18.32
CA LEU A 385 -10.74 13.10 18.15
C LEU A 385 -12.19 13.59 18.02
N GLY A 386 -12.48 14.86 18.38
CA GLY A 386 -13.82 15.45 18.38
C GLY A 386 -14.67 14.94 19.55
N ILE A 387 -14.05 14.61 20.66
CA ILE A 387 -14.71 14.25 21.91
C ILE A 387 -14.95 15.56 22.67
N LYS A 388 -16.21 15.91 22.89
CA LYS A 388 -16.54 17.07 23.73
C LYS A 388 -16.33 16.67 25.19
N SER A 389 -15.57 17.48 25.93
CA SER A 389 -15.45 17.43 27.39
C SER A 389 -16.79 17.70 28.07
#